data_dd1aad65d96a02eb2e18da09d848f3e5
#
_entry.id   dd1aad65d96a02eb2e18da09d848f3e5
#
_cell.length_a   1.000
_cell.length_b   1.000
_cell.length_c   1.000
_cell.angle_alpha   90.00
_cell.angle_beta   90.00
_cell.angle_gamma   90.00
#
_symmetry.space_group_name_H-M   'P 1'
#
loop_
_entity.id
_entity.type
_entity.pdbx_description
1 polymer ?
#
loop_
_entity_poly.entity_id
_entity_poly.type
_entity_poly.pdbx_seq_one_letter_code
_entity_poly.pdbx_strand_id
1 'polypeptide(L)'
;MKLKEKLDRLINQKKTLLGVGPMSKNVVDSTIEIANKFNTPLMFIASRRQIDSSDFGGGYVNNWDTASYSKYVKKRDKKNNLILCRDHGGPWQNNLELKKKLNLVQAMKSAKQSYLEDIKNNFEIIHIDASLNLRNNNKINDALERTYELYEYCYEQAHKFKKKILIEVGTEEQTGSTNTFEEIEFFLENLVKFCN
;
A
#
# COMPACT_ATOMS: atom_id res chain seq x y z
N MET A 1 4.02 18.92 -9.75
CA MET A 1 2.87 18.25 -10.41
C MET A 1 2.23 17.32 -9.39
N LYS A 2 0.91 17.35 -9.24
CA LYS A 2 0.19 16.47 -8.30
C LYS A 2 0.25 15.04 -8.81
N LEU A 3 0.20 14.05 -7.89
CA LEU A 3 0.24 12.62 -8.25
C LEU A 3 -0.78 12.28 -9.35
N LYS A 4 -2.05 12.65 -9.15
CA LYS A 4 -3.11 12.42 -10.15
C LYS A 4 -2.74 12.97 -11.54
N GLU A 5 -2.22 14.17 -11.61
CA GLU A 5 -1.80 14.78 -12.89
C GLU A 5 -0.66 14.01 -13.57
N LYS A 6 0.27 13.42 -12.75
CA LYS A 6 1.33 12.55 -13.28
C LYS A 6 0.74 11.26 -13.88
N LEU A 7 -0.20 10.63 -13.17
CA LEU A 7 -0.83 9.40 -13.63
C LEU A 7 -1.70 9.66 -14.87
N ASP A 8 -2.55 10.68 -14.85
CA ASP A 8 -3.39 11.04 -16.00
C ASP A 8 -2.53 11.32 -17.26
N ARG A 9 -1.39 12.01 -17.09
CA ARG A 9 -0.46 12.24 -18.20
C ARG A 9 0.11 10.93 -18.76
N LEU A 10 0.50 9.99 -17.91
CA LEU A 10 1.05 8.71 -18.35
C LEU A 10 -0.02 7.88 -19.08
N ILE A 11 -1.23 7.83 -18.54
CA ILE A 11 -2.37 7.14 -19.15
C ILE A 11 -2.66 7.73 -20.54
N ASN A 12 -2.77 9.06 -20.65
CA ASN A 12 -3.01 9.74 -21.93
C ASN A 12 -1.89 9.51 -22.95
N GLN A 13 -0.66 9.32 -22.48
CA GLN A 13 0.49 8.96 -23.32
C GLN A 13 0.60 7.45 -23.59
N LYS A 14 -0.33 6.63 -23.10
CA LYS A 14 -0.28 5.16 -23.17
C LYS A 14 1.04 4.59 -22.63
N LYS A 15 1.56 5.20 -21.56
CA LYS A 15 2.79 4.75 -20.87
C LYS A 15 2.44 4.04 -19.59
N THR A 16 3.08 2.88 -19.39
CA THR A 16 2.98 2.12 -18.13
C THR A 16 3.92 2.71 -17.10
N LEU A 17 3.43 2.91 -15.89
CA LEU A 17 4.24 3.26 -14.74
C LEU A 17 4.79 1.97 -14.11
N LEU A 18 6.12 1.87 -14.05
CA LEU A 18 6.77 0.70 -13.48
C LEU A 18 6.75 0.75 -11.94
N GLY A 19 6.21 -0.30 -11.34
CA GLY A 19 6.30 -0.56 -9.90
C GLY A 19 7.51 -1.43 -9.57
N VAL A 20 8.29 -1.02 -8.59
CA VAL A 20 9.49 -1.75 -8.13
C VAL A 20 9.35 -2.08 -6.65
N GLY A 21 9.36 -3.38 -6.31
CA GLY A 21 9.42 -3.81 -4.92
C GLY A 21 10.79 -3.47 -4.30
N PRO A 22 10.85 -2.81 -3.15
CA PRO A 22 12.11 -2.45 -2.50
C PRO A 22 12.73 -3.65 -1.78
N MET A 23 13.11 -4.68 -2.54
CA MET A 23 13.56 -5.97 -1.98
C MET A 23 14.92 -5.92 -1.30
N SER A 24 15.74 -4.93 -1.61
CA SER A 24 17.04 -4.69 -0.98
C SER A 24 17.45 -3.23 -1.14
N LYS A 25 18.44 -2.80 -0.33
CA LYS A 25 19.02 -1.47 -0.46
C LYS A 25 19.58 -1.22 -1.87
N ASN A 26 20.19 -2.23 -2.51
CA ASN A 26 20.74 -2.10 -3.85
C ASN A 26 19.63 -1.86 -4.89
N VAL A 27 18.50 -2.56 -4.79
CA VAL A 27 17.35 -2.33 -5.67
C VAL A 27 16.81 -0.90 -5.48
N VAL A 28 16.71 -0.43 -4.23
CA VAL A 28 16.27 0.94 -3.94
C VAL A 28 17.24 1.96 -4.55
N ASP A 29 18.55 1.80 -4.35
CA ASP A 29 19.55 2.73 -4.88
C ASP A 29 19.56 2.76 -6.41
N SER A 30 19.51 1.60 -7.07
CA SER A 30 19.46 1.51 -8.55
C SER A 30 18.18 2.16 -9.12
N THR A 31 17.03 1.95 -8.45
CA THR A 31 15.78 2.57 -8.88
C THR A 31 15.83 4.09 -8.76
N ILE A 32 16.40 4.62 -7.67
CA ILE A 32 16.60 6.05 -7.48
C ILE A 32 17.54 6.62 -8.55
N GLU A 33 18.64 5.92 -8.84
CA GLU A 33 19.58 6.33 -9.88
C GLU A 33 18.93 6.40 -11.25
N ILE A 34 18.19 5.38 -11.64
CA ILE A 34 17.46 5.34 -12.92
C ILE A 34 16.43 6.47 -13.01
N ALA A 35 15.61 6.65 -11.97
CA ALA A 35 14.62 7.73 -11.94
C ALA A 35 15.25 9.12 -12.12
N ASN A 36 16.37 9.36 -11.44
CA ASN A 36 17.11 10.63 -11.57
C ASN A 36 17.80 10.78 -12.92
N LYS A 37 18.48 9.74 -13.41
CA LYS A 37 19.25 9.77 -14.67
C LYS A 37 18.35 9.98 -15.88
N PHE A 38 17.26 9.25 -15.97
CA PHE A 38 16.34 9.30 -17.10
C PHE A 38 15.18 10.27 -16.92
N ASN A 39 15.11 10.94 -15.78
CA ASN A 39 14.02 11.85 -15.43
C ASN A 39 12.63 11.18 -15.64
N THR A 40 12.49 9.94 -15.21
CA THR A 40 11.29 9.12 -15.42
C THR A 40 10.60 8.81 -14.09
N PRO A 41 9.27 8.88 -14.01
CA PRO A 41 8.56 8.47 -12.81
C PRO A 41 8.63 6.95 -12.63
N LEU A 42 8.88 6.52 -11.38
CA LEU A 42 8.83 5.12 -10.95
C LEU A 42 8.08 5.03 -9.63
N MET A 43 7.43 3.90 -9.39
CA MET A 43 6.81 3.60 -8.09
C MET A 43 7.69 2.66 -7.28
N PHE A 44 7.80 2.90 -5.98
CA PHE A 44 8.16 1.88 -5.01
C PHE A 44 6.89 1.26 -4.42
N ILE A 45 6.69 -0.02 -4.65
CA ILE A 45 5.57 -0.80 -4.14
C ILE A 45 6.04 -1.64 -2.95
N ALA A 46 5.89 -1.13 -1.74
CA ALA A 46 6.44 -1.73 -0.53
C ALA A 46 5.36 -2.49 0.25
N SER A 47 5.48 -3.81 0.36
CA SER A 47 4.61 -4.61 1.24
C SER A 47 4.97 -4.38 2.71
N ARG A 48 4.03 -4.71 3.62
CA ARG A 48 4.25 -4.63 5.07
C ARG A 48 5.34 -5.58 5.57
N ARG A 49 5.72 -6.60 4.79
CA ARG A 49 6.86 -7.47 5.09
C ARG A 49 8.18 -6.81 4.77
N GLN A 50 8.22 -6.01 3.70
CA GLN A 50 9.43 -5.32 3.24
C GLN A 50 9.75 -4.09 4.08
N ILE A 51 8.75 -3.23 4.27
CA ILE A 51 8.84 -1.96 5.01
C ILE A 51 7.55 -1.82 5.83
N ASP A 52 7.66 -1.63 7.13
CA ASP A 52 6.50 -1.38 8.00
C ASP A 52 6.87 -0.40 9.12
N SER A 53 5.92 -0.05 9.95
CA SER A 53 6.08 0.79 11.12
C SER A 53 7.11 0.20 12.11
N SER A 54 7.82 1.07 12.82
CA SER A 54 8.74 0.67 13.91
C SER A 54 8.03 -0.12 15.01
N ASP A 55 6.74 0.11 15.24
CA ASP A 55 5.91 -0.62 16.23
C ASP A 55 5.81 -2.12 15.91
N PHE A 56 6.02 -2.48 14.64
CA PHE A 56 6.04 -3.85 14.15
C PHE A 56 7.45 -4.35 13.81
N GLY A 57 8.48 -3.64 14.32
CA GLY A 57 9.88 -3.98 14.09
C GLY A 57 10.42 -3.59 12.72
N GLY A 58 9.71 -2.73 11.99
CA GLY A 58 10.03 -2.42 10.59
C GLY A 58 9.82 -3.60 9.66
N GLY A 59 10.40 -3.54 8.48
CA GLY A 59 10.43 -4.65 7.53
C GLY A 59 11.78 -5.37 7.48
N TYR A 60 11.91 -6.37 6.61
CA TYR A 60 13.18 -7.08 6.45
C TYR A 60 14.23 -6.30 5.64
N VAL A 61 13.83 -5.22 4.96
CA VAL A 61 14.71 -4.50 4.06
C VAL A 61 15.56 -3.49 4.83
N ASN A 62 16.85 -3.73 4.90
CA ASN A 62 17.87 -2.83 5.44
C ASN A 62 17.55 -2.25 6.84
N ASN A 63 16.80 -2.97 7.65
CA ASN A 63 16.30 -2.52 8.96
C ASN A 63 15.55 -1.18 8.90
N TRP A 64 14.96 -0.85 7.77
CA TRP A 64 14.15 0.36 7.64
C TRP A 64 12.76 0.17 8.20
N ASP A 65 12.34 1.13 8.99
CA ASP A 65 10.93 1.41 9.20
C ASP A 65 10.39 2.35 8.11
N THR A 66 9.07 2.57 8.10
CA THR A 66 8.40 3.43 7.12
C THR A 66 9.00 4.83 7.07
N ALA A 67 9.33 5.42 8.23
CA ALA A 67 9.85 6.78 8.32
C ALA A 67 11.28 6.90 7.76
N SER A 68 12.17 6.00 8.17
CA SER A 68 13.58 5.98 7.72
C SER A 68 13.67 5.66 6.23
N TYR A 69 12.86 4.72 5.73
CA TYR A 69 12.78 4.41 4.31
C TYR A 69 12.32 5.62 3.48
N SER A 70 11.20 6.23 3.85
CA SER A 70 10.69 7.41 3.15
C SER A 70 11.72 8.55 3.13
N LYS A 71 12.36 8.82 4.28
CA LYS A 71 13.42 9.83 4.38
C LYS A 71 14.61 9.50 3.48
N TYR A 72 15.00 8.21 3.43
CA TYR A 72 16.10 7.75 2.58
C TYR A 72 15.84 8.01 1.11
N VAL A 73 14.67 7.61 0.62
CA VAL A 73 14.25 7.78 -0.78
C VAL A 73 14.13 9.27 -1.12
N LYS A 74 13.37 10.03 -0.33
CA LYS A 74 13.11 11.46 -0.61
C LYS A 74 14.37 12.31 -0.61
N LYS A 75 15.34 12.03 0.26
CA LYS A 75 16.62 12.74 0.26
C LYS A 75 17.39 12.56 -1.04
N ARG A 76 17.18 11.46 -1.76
CA ARG A 76 17.92 11.08 -2.97
C ARG A 76 17.16 11.29 -4.26
N ASP A 77 15.87 11.46 -4.20
CA ASP A 77 15.00 11.77 -5.34
C ASP A 77 15.11 13.24 -5.73
N LYS A 78 16.13 13.57 -6.52
CA LYS A 78 16.46 14.94 -6.94
C LYS A 78 15.45 15.55 -7.89
N LYS A 79 14.66 14.71 -8.56
CA LYS A 79 13.71 15.11 -9.61
C LYS A 79 12.26 14.98 -9.18
N ASN A 80 12.02 14.52 -7.95
CA ASN A 80 10.68 14.24 -7.43
C ASN A 80 9.88 13.30 -8.36
N ASN A 81 10.56 12.25 -8.81
CA ASN A 81 10.01 11.25 -9.73
C ASN A 81 9.54 9.97 -9.02
N LEU A 82 9.95 9.76 -7.76
CA LEU A 82 9.61 8.54 -7.05
C LEU A 82 8.31 8.68 -6.27
N ILE A 83 7.42 7.73 -6.49
CA ILE A 83 6.13 7.61 -5.82
C ILE A 83 6.24 6.48 -4.82
N LEU A 84 5.94 6.73 -3.55
CA LEU A 84 5.91 5.70 -2.52
C LEU A 84 4.51 5.11 -2.42
N CYS A 85 4.42 3.79 -2.54
CA CYS A 85 3.18 3.05 -2.50
C CYS A 85 3.24 1.96 -1.44
N ARG A 86 2.18 1.82 -0.66
CA ARG A 86 1.92 0.62 0.12
C ARG A 86 1.38 -0.45 -0.82
N ASP A 87 2.00 -1.63 -0.80
CA ASP A 87 1.55 -2.82 -1.48
C ASP A 87 1.05 -3.83 -0.45
N HIS A 88 -0.05 -4.51 -0.73
CA HIS A 88 -0.69 -5.44 0.20
C HIS A 88 -0.74 -4.92 1.65
N GLY A 89 -1.36 -3.77 1.85
CA GLY A 89 -1.69 -3.26 3.19
C GLY A 89 -2.94 -3.96 3.71
N GLY A 90 -3.04 -4.14 5.02
CA GLY A 90 -4.21 -4.79 5.61
C GLY A 90 -3.86 -5.66 6.80
N PRO A 91 -4.86 -6.34 7.39
CA PRO A 91 -4.64 -7.22 8.52
C PRO A 91 -3.86 -8.47 8.10
N TRP A 92 -3.02 -8.97 9.00
CA TRP A 92 -2.15 -10.15 8.84
C TRP A 92 -1.12 -10.09 7.71
N GLN A 93 -0.90 -8.93 7.13
CA GLN A 93 0.12 -8.71 6.10
C GLN A 93 1.54 -8.55 6.67
N ASN A 94 1.69 -8.41 7.98
CA ASN A 94 2.98 -8.37 8.66
C ASN A 94 3.32 -9.72 9.32
N ASN A 95 4.58 -10.13 9.23
CA ASN A 95 5.05 -11.40 9.79
C ASN A 95 4.89 -11.51 11.32
N LEU A 96 4.96 -10.40 12.05
CA LEU A 96 4.77 -10.41 13.51
C LEU A 96 3.31 -10.68 13.88
N GLU A 97 2.35 -10.22 13.09
CA GLU A 97 0.93 -10.49 13.29
C GLU A 97 0.65 -12.00 13.18
N LEU A 98 1.26 -12.64 12.18
CA LEU A 98 1.16 -14.09 11.98
C LEU A 98 1.82 -14.87 13.13
N LYS A 99 3.05 -14.50 13.51
CA LYS A 99 3.79 -15.14 14.62
C LYS A 99 3.05 -15.02 15.95
N LYS A 100 2.46 -13.85 16.22
CA LYS A 100 1.69 -13.59 17.45
C LYS A 100 0.26 -14.10 17.38
N LYS A 101 -0.17 -14.65 16.24
CA LYS A 101 -1.53 -15.16 15.99
C LYS A 101 -2.61 -14.14 16.37
N LEU A 102 -2.43 -12.89 15.94
CA LEU A 102 -3.37 -11.82 16.28
C LEU A 102 -4.78 -12.16 15.81
N ASN A 103 -5.77 -11.87 16.66
CA ASN A 103 -7.17 -11.94 16.24
C ASN A 103 -7.52 -10.79 15.28
N LEU A 104 -8.73 -10.82 14.69
CA LEU A 104 -9.16 -9.82 13.70
C LEU A 104 -9.06 -8.38 14.23
N VAL A 105 -9.56 -8.12 15.43
CA VAL A 105 -9.57 -6.77 16.02
C VAL A 105 -8.14 -6.24 16.19
N GLN A 106 -7.23 -7.09 16.66
CA GLN A 106 -5.83 -6.75 16.82
C GLN A 106 -5.14 -6.53 15.49
N ALA A 107 -5.40 -7.38 14.48
CA ALA A 107 -4.82 -7.27 13.16
C ALA A 107 -5.33 -6.02 12.41
N MET A 108 -6.62 -5.69 12.52
CA MET A 108 -7.19 -4.46 11.98
C MET A 108 -6.58 -3.21 12.63
N LYS A 109 -6.40 -3.21 13.96
CA LYS A 109 -5.71 -2.13 14.66
C LYS A 109 -4.26 -1.97 14.18
N SER A 110 -3.57 -3.08 13.98
CA SER A 110 -2.20 -3.11 13.45
C SER A 110 -2.14 -2.54 12.03
N ALA A 111 -3.05 -2.96 11.14
CA ALA A 111 -3.16 -2.43 9.79
C ALA A 111 -3.40 -0.90 9.78
N LYS A 112 -4.33 -0.42 10.59
CA LYS A 112 -4.59 1.03 10.75
C LYS A 112 -3.35 1.79 11.19
N GLN A 113 -2.58 1.25 12.14
CA GLN A 113 -1.33 1.89 12.58
C GLN A 113 -0.29 1.93 11.45
N SER A 114 -0.15 0.85 10.66
CA SER A 114 0.73 0.83 9.49
C SER A 114 0.36 1.91 8.47
N TYR A 115 -0.92 2.00 8.10
CA TYR A 115 -1.40 3.04 7.19
C TYR A 115 -1.20 4.46 7.73
N LEU A 116 -1.39 4.66 9.02
CA LEU A 116 -1.14 5.96 9.65
C LEU A 116 0.32 6.39 9.47
N GLU A 117 1.26 5.48 9.67
CA GLU A 117 2.69 5.77 9.45
C GLU A 117 3.00 5.99 7.96
N ASP A 118 2.38 5.25 7.05
CA ASP A 118 2.53 5.47 5.61
C ASP A 118 2.07 6.89 5.21
N ILE A 119 0.86 7.27 5.65
CA ILE A 119 0.27 8.59 5.35
C ILE A 119 1.14 9.72 5.91
N LYS A 120 1.57 9.62 7.17
CA LYS A 120 2.47 10.60 7.80
C LYS A 120 3.79 10.73 7.05
N ASN A 121 4.33 9.63 6.57
CA ASN A 121 5.63 9.56 5.90
C ASN A 121 5.53 9.67 4.37
N ASN A 122 4.39 10.23 3.88
CA ASN A 122 4.19 10.61 2.48
C ASN A 122 4.23 9.44 1.49
N PHE A 123 3.69 8.31 1.85
CA PHE A 123 3.23 7.35 0.88
C PHE A 123 2.02 7.97 0.16
N GLU A 124 2.03 7.89 -1.15
CA GLU A 124 1.09 8.61 -2.01
C GLU A 124 -0.02 7.70 -2.55
N ILE A 125 0.26 6.38 -2.61
CA ILE A 125 -0.71 5.36 -2.98
C ILE A 125 -0.79 4.36 -1.83
N ILE A 126 -1.99 4.06 -1.40
CA ILE A 126 -2.27 3.12 -0.30
C ILE A 126 -3.15 2.00 -0.85
N HIS A 127 -2.58 0.80 -0.96
CA HIS A 127 -3.31 -0.40 -1.34
C HIS A 127 -3.95 -1.04 -0.10
N ILE A 128 -5.26 -1.11 -0.11
CA ILE A 128 -6.06 -1.79 0.91
C ILE A 128 -6.36 -3.20 0.41
N ASP A 129 -5.73 -4.17 1.05
CA ASP A 129 -5.94 -5.60 0.83
C ASP A 129 -6.46 -6.24 2.11
N ALA A 130 -7.77 -6.43 2.16
CA ALA A 130 -8.46 -7.05 3.28
C ALA A 130 -8.83 -8.52 3.01
N SER A 131 -8.24 -9.15 1.99
CA SER A 131 -8.53 -10.51 1.55
C SER A 131 -8.11 -11.58 2.55
N LEU A 132 -6.97 -11.40 3.23
CA LEU A 132 -6.46 -12.39 4.19
C LEU A 132 -7.40 -12.59 5.37
N ASN A 133 -7.76 -13.86 5.62
CA ASN A 133 -8.47 -14.27 6.82
C ASN A 133 -7.91 -15.61 7.32
N LEU A 134 -7.27 -15.60 8.49
CA LEU A 134 -6.67 -16.81 9.10
C LEU A 134 -7.68 -17.83 9.63
N ARG A 135 -8.98 -17.54 9.61
CA ARG A 135 -10.04 -18.39 10.17
C ARG A 135 -10.84 -19.19 9.12
N ASN A 136 -10.32 -19.34 7.91
CA ASN A 136 -10.89 -20.19 6.83
C ASN A 136 -12.35 -19.95 6.38
N ASN A 137 -12.93 -18.79 6.69
CA ASN A 137 -14.23 -18.38 6.16
C ASN A 137 -14.08 -17.04 5.43
N ASN A 138 -13.41 -17.05 4.29
CA ASN A 138 -13.29 -15.86 3.43
C ASN A 138 -14.61 -15.61 2.70
N LYS A 139 -15.60 -15.09 3.42
CA LYS A 139 -16.78 -14.56 2.75
C LYS A 139 -16.43 -13.19 2.18
N ILE A 140 -16.76 -12.99 0.92
CA ILE A 140 -16.53 -11.71 0.22
C ILE A 140 -17.11 -10.52 0.98
N ASN A 141 -18.26 -10.69 1.66
CA ASN A 141 -18.87 -9.67 2.50
C ASN A 141 -17.96 -9.26 3.67
N ASP A 142 -17.31 -10.23 4.33
CA ASP A 142 -16.41 -9.92 5.46
C ASP A 142 -15.17 -9.15 4.96
N ALA A 143 -14.69 -9.44 3.75
CA ALA A 143 -13.61 -8.70 3.11
C ALA A 143 -14.05 -7.27 2.76
N LEU A 144 -15.26 -7.10 2.24
CA LEU A 144 -15.86 -5.81 1.95
C LEU A 144 -15.97 -4.92 3.20
N GLU A 145 -16.54 -5.45 4.30
CA GLU A 145 -16.68 -4.69 5.56
C GLU A 145 -15.32 -4.23 6.08
N ARG A 146 -14.32 -5.11 6.07
CA ARG A 146 -12.95 -4.71 6.44
C ARG A 146 -12.37 -3.66 5.51
N THR A 147 -12.66 -3.77 4.21
CA THR A 147 -12.21 -2.79 3.22
C THR A 147 -12.82 -1.43 3.48
N TYR A 148 -14.13 -1.35 3.75
CA TYR A 148 -14.81 -0.09 4.08
C TYR A 148 -14.20 0.57 5.32
N GLU A 149 -14.02 -0.19 6.39
CA GLU A 149 -13.43 0.30 7.64
C GLU A 149 -12.01 0.86 7.43
N LEU A 150 -11.19 0.20 6.62
CA LEU A 150 -9.83 0.65 6.33
C LEU A 150 -9.81 1.83 5.36
N TYR A 151 -10.72 1.86 4.39
CA TYR A 151 -10.87 2.98 3.45
C TYR A 151 -11.25 4.26 4.18
N GLU A 152 -12.30 4.23 4.98
CA GLU A 152 -12.73 5.37 5.80
C GLU A 152 -11.60 5.87 6.69
N TYR A 153 -10.93 4.94 7.39
CA TYR A 153 -9.80 5.28 8.22
C TYR A 153 -8.68 5.99 7.45
N CYS A 154 -8.25 5.45 6.32
CA CYS A 154 -7.20 6.06 5.49
C CYS A 154 -7.62 7.45 4.99
N TYR A 155 -8.86 7.58 4.54
CA TYR A 155 -9.42 8.85 4.07
C TYR A 155 -9.42 9.91 5.19
N GLU A 156 -9.93 9.58 6.37
CA GLU A 156 -9.95 10.47 7.54
C GLU A 156 -8.54 10.89 7.97
N GLN A 157 -7.60 9.92 8.05
CA GLN A 157 -6.23 10.24 8.43
C GLN A 157 -5.54 11.12 7.38
N ALA A 158 -5.74 10.85 6.09
CA ALA A 158 -5.20 11.68 5.02
C ALA A 158 -5.73 13.12 5.12
N HIS A 159 -7.03 13.30 5.37
CA HIS A 159 -7.64 14.60 5.59
C HIS A 159 -7.07 15.31 6.83
N LYS A 160 -7.00 14.60 7.96
CA LYS A 160 -6.45 15.11 9.23
C LYS A 160 -5.02 15.62 9.09
N PHE A 161 -4.18 14.88 8.38
CA PHE A 161 -2.77 15.24 8.15
C PHE A 161 -2.56 16.09 6.90
N LYS A 162 -3.64 16.53 6.23
CA LYS A 162 -3.61 17.33 4.99
C LYS A 162 -2.75 16.66 3.90
N LYS A 163 -2.80 15.33 3.81
CA LYS A 163 -2.12 14.55 2.80
C LYS A 163 -3.07 14.23 1.65
N LYS A 164 -2.52 14.16 0.43
CA LYS A 164 -3.25 13.68 -0.75
C LYS A 164 -2.76 12.29 -1.05
N ILE A 165 -3.64 11.33 -0.92
CA ILE A 165 -3.39 9.94 -1.26
C ILE A 165 -4.35 9.49 -2.36
N LEU A 166 -3.94 8.46 -3.08
CA LEU A 166 -4.83 7.62 -3.88
C LEU A 166 -4.98 6.29 -3.14
N ILE A 167 -6.20 5.78 -3.13
CA ILE A 167 -6.48 4.48 -2.54
C ILE A 167 -6.67 3.48 -3.68
N GLU A 168 -5.93 2.41 -3.62
CA GLU A 168 -6.07 1.20 -4.41
C GLU A 168 -6.74 0.15 -3.54
N VAL A 169 -7.62 -0.67 -4.11
CA VAL A 169 -8.30 -1.74 -3.39
C VAL A 169 -8.11 -3.04 -4.14
N GLY A 170 -7.71 -4.08 -3.43
CA GLY A 170 -7.51 -5.42 -3.94
C GLY A 170 -8.22 -6.48 -3.11
N THR A 171 -8.52 -7.59 -3.75
CA THR A 171 -9.16 -8.76 -3.13
C THR A 171 -8.43 -10.05 -3.41
N GLU A 172 -7.29 -9.98 -4.11
CA GLU A 172 -6.50 -11.14 -4.46
C GLU A 172 -5.82 -11.77 -3.24
N GLU A 173 -5.91 -13.09 -3.13
CA GLU A 173 -5.14 -13.83 -2.16
C GLU A 173 -3.68 -13.96 -2.60
N GLN A 174 -2.74 -13.74 -1.68
CA GLN A 174 -1.29 -13.92 -1.95
C GLN A 174 -0.91 -15.36 -2.31
N THR A 175 -1.80 -16.31 -2.12
CA THR A 175 -1.64 -17.71 -2.49
C THR A 175 -1.81 -17.97 -3.98
N GLY A 176 -2.23 -16.95 -4.75
CA GLY A 176 -2.50 -17.06 -6.18
C GLY A 176 -3.89 -17.62 -6.50
N SER A 177 -4.76 -17.84 -5.51
CA SER A 177 -6.17 -18.08 -5.78
C SER A 177 -6.83 -16.78 -6.24
N THR A 178 -7.64 -16.89 -7.29
CA THR A 178 -8.42 -15.77 -7.82
C THR A 178 -9.86 -15.91 -7.39
N ASN A 179 -10.50 -14.79 -7.10
CA ASN A 179 -11.93 -14.74 -6.88
C ASN A 179 -12.67 -15.15 -8.18
N THR A 180 -13.90 -15.63 -8.04
CA THR A 180 -14.75 -15.85 -9.22
C THR A 180 -15.13 -14.51 -9.85
N PHE A 181 -15.59 -14.55 -11.11
CA PHE A 181 -16.04 -13.34 -11.80
C PHE A 181 -17.20 -12.67 -11.03
N GLU A 182 -18.13 -13.45 -10.52
CA GLU A 182 -19.28 -12.99 -9.73
C GLU A 182 -18.85 -12.33 -8.42
N GLU A 183 -17.82 -12.86 -7.75
CA GLU A 183 -17.28 -12.27 -6.53
C GLU A 183 -16.60 -10.93 -6.80
N ILE A 184 -15.85 -10.82 -7.90
CA ILE A 184 -15.20 -9.58 -8.30
C ILE A 184 -16.25 -8.53 -8.68
N GLU A 185 -17.26 -8.90 -9.47
CA GLU A 185 -18.34 -8.01 -9.87
C GLU A 185 -19.11 -7.50 -8.65
N PHE A 186 -19.51 -8.40 -7.75
CA PHE A 186 -20.16 -8.07 -6.50
C PHE A 186 -19.32 -7.10 -5.65
N PHE A 187 -18.03 -7.36 -5.51
CA PHE A 187 -17.13 -6.51 -4.73
C PHE A 187 -17.02 -5.11 -5.33
N LEU A 188 -16.80 -5.01 -6.63
CA LEU A 188 -16.67 -3.72 -7.33
C LEU A 188 -17.97 -2.89 -7.28
N GLU A 189 -19.13 -3.52 -7.51
CA GLU A 189 -20.42 -2.83 -7.42
C GLU A 189 -20.67 -2.24 -6.03
N ASN A 190 -20.38 -3.01 -4.98
CA ASN A 190 -20.59 -2.55 -3.61
C ASN A 190 -19.56 -1.49 -3.20
N LEU A 191 -18.32 -1.60 -3.66
CA LEU A 191 -17.30 -0.57 -3.43
C LEU A 191 -17.67 0.76 -4.11
N VAL A 192 -18.15 0.72 -5.35
CA VAL A 192 -18.63 1.91 -6.07
C VAL A 192 -19.82 2.57 -5.34
N LYS A 193 -20.78 1.78 -4.85
CA LYS A 193 -21.90 2.29 -4.05
C LYS A 193 -21.44 2.96 -2.75
N PHE A 194 -20.43 2.39 -2.12
CA PHE A 194 -19.84 2.93 -0.88
C PHE A 194 -19.09 4.25 -1.11
N CYS A 195 -18.42 4.41 -2.25
CA CYS A 195 -17.65 5.62 -2.57
C CYS A 195 -18.51 6.81 -3.08
N ASN A 196 -19.78 6.60 -3.44
CA ASN A 196 -20.70 7.62 -3.92
C ASN A 196 -21.58 8.17 -2.82
#